data_ed30be3b910484ad1396aec6a5890431
#
_entry.id   ed30be3b910484ad1396aec6a5890431
#
_cell.length_a   1.000
_cell.length_b   1.000
_cell.length_c   1.000
_cell.angle_alpha   90.00
_cell.angle_beta   90.00
_cell.angle_gamma   90.00
#
_symmetry.space_group_name_H-M   'P 1'
#
loop_
_entity.id
_entity.type
_entity.pdbx_description
1 polymer ?
#
loop_
_entity_poly.entity_id
_entity_poly.type
_entity_poly.pdbx_seq_one_letter_code
_entity_poly.pdbx_strand_id
1 'polypeptide(L)'
;MPTQVGAVVLAAGSASRMGGRPKCLLELDGVSLLRRQWQALSSAGVQDVVVVLGHYAQRIRQSAPELPVHWLTNPDPDAGQESSLRWGLQALAPEVDAVLVLLADQPLIGAQDLQDLIVAYGQRPAPTQLVRPVVEGLPGNPVMFSRAVAQDILAGPPTMGGRQWQQQNPQQVHRWRSANRHYRTDVDSPEDLQALAQQTGQVLRWPEDLQRD
;
A
#
# COMPACT_ATOMS: atom_id res chain seq x y z
N MET A 1 -15.48 21.11 3.38
CA MET A 1 -15.42 20.29 2.17
C MET A 1 -15.08 18.85 2.55
N PRO A 2 -15.50 17.81 1.81
CA PRO A 2 -15.06 16.46 2.10
C PRO A 2 -13.54 16.37 1.93
N THR A 3 -12.87 15.58 2.77
CA THR A 3 -11.43 15.35 2.71
C THR A 3 -11.07 14.69 1.37
N GLN A 4 -10.19 15.31 0.59
CA GLN A 4 -9.72 14.74 -0.66
C GLN A 4 -8.60 13.74 -0.37
N VAL A 5 -8.86 12.47 -0.67
CA VAL A 5 -7.94 11.36 -0.37
C VAL A 5 -7.23 10.93 -1.64
N GLY A 6 -5.89 10.92 -1.58
CA GLY A 6 -5.04 10.28 -2.59
C GLY A 6 -4.40 9.00 -2.05
N ALA A 7 -3.86 8.18 -2.94
CA ALA A 7 -3.20 6.94 -2.57
C ALA A 7 -1.84 6.76 -3.22
N VAL A 8 -0.91 6.20 -2.46
CA VAL A 8 0.39 5.70 -2.95
C VAL A 8 0.41 4.18 -2.77
N VAL A 9 0.51 3.45 -3.87
CA VAL A 9 0.67 1.99 -3.89
C VAL A 9 2.13 1.65 -4.12
N LEU A 10 2.77 1.02 -3.14
CA LEU A 10 4.19 0.65 -3.20
C LEU A 10 4.35 -0.73 -3.83
N ALA A 11 4.88 -0.78 -5.06
CA ALA A 11 5.12 -1.98 -5.86
C ALA A 11 6.56 -2.07 -6.39
N ALA A 12 7.53 -1.48 -5.67
CA ALA A 12 8.92 -1.35 -6.11
C ALA A 12 9.86 -2.46 -5.64
N GLY A 13 9.39 -3.42 -4.85
CA GLY A 13 10.20 -4.45 -4.21
C GLY A 13 10.87 -5.42 -5.19
N SER A 14 12.02 -5.99 -4.78
CA SER A 14 12.81 -6.96 -5.55
C SER A 14 12.21 -8.37 -5.60
N ALA A 15 11.25 -8.68 -4.72
CA ALA A 15 10.60 -9.98 -4.61
C ALA A 15 11.58 -11.18 -4.53
N SER A 16 12.75 -10.99 -3.90
CA SER A 16 13.85 -11.98 -3.85
C SER A 16 13.41 -13.32 -3.26
N ARG A 17 12.57 -13.32 -2.21
CA ARG A 17 12.00 -14.53 -1.61
C ARG A 17 10.93 -15.23 -2.45
N MET A 18 10.43 -14.56 -3.50
CA MET A 18 9.43 -15.07 -4.44
C MET A 18 10.03 -15.45 -5.80
N GLY A 19 11.33 -15.77 -5.82
CA GLY A 19 12.04 -16.14 -7.05
C GLY A 19 12.18 -15.00 -8.06
N GLY A 20 12.25 -13.75 -7.60
CA GLY A 20 12.38 -12.59 -8.49
C GLY A 20 11.11 -12.29 -9.30
N ARG A 21 9.92 -12.69 -8.84
CA ARG A 21 8.64 -12.45 -9.51
C ARG A 21 7.86 -11.36 -8.79
N PRO A 22 7.33 -10.34 -9.49
CA PRO A 22 6.64 -9.21 -8.85
C PRO A 22 5.35 -9.65 -8.17
N LYS A 23 5.31 -9.61 -6.84
CA LYS A 23 4.22 -10.11 -5.99
C LYS A 23 2.85 -9.49 -6.33
N CYS A 24 2.83 -8.24 -6.74
CA CYS A 24 1.60 -7.55 -7.14
C CYS A 24 0.91 -8.16 -8.37
N LEU A 25 1.59 -9.04 -9.11
CA LEU A 25 1.03 -9.79 -10.24
C LEU A 25 0.45 -11.16 -9.84
N LEU A 26 0.62 -11.61 -8.58
CA LEU A 26 -0.14 -12.75 -8.07
C LEU A 26 -1.64 -12.52 -8.27
N GLU A 27 -2.33 -13.56 -8.67
CA GLU A 27 -3.77 -13.52 -8.99
C GLU A 27 -4.58 -14.27 -7.93
N LEU A 28 -5.66 -13.64 -7.51
CA LEU A 28 -6.75 -14.26 -6.79
C LEU A 28 -7.97 -14.28 -7.70
N ASP A 29 -8.48 -15.48 -8.01
CA ASP A 29 -9.60 -15.67 -8.94
C ASP A 29 -9.36 -15.03 -10.33
N GLY A 30 -8.12 -15.12 -10.83
CA GLY A 30 -7.73 -14.57 -12.13
C GLY A 30 -7.56 -13.06 -12.19
N VAL A 31 -7.60 -12.36 -11.04
CA VAL A 31 -7.39 -10.92 -10.96
C VAL A 31 -6.14 -10.61 -10.15
N SER A 32 -5.18 -9.91 -10.74
CA SER A 32 -3.93 -9.57 -10.06
C SER A 32 -4.14 -8.71 -8.82
N LEU A 33 -3.27 -8.85 -7.81
CA LEU A 33 -3.35 -8.07 -6.56
C LEU A 33 -3.35 -6.57 -6.86
N LEU A 34 -2.58 -6.13 -7.83
CA LEU A 34 -2.54 -4.71 -8.23
C LEU A 34 -3.90 -4.23 -8.75
N ARG A 35 -4.56 -5.01 -9.62
CA ARG A 35 -5.91 -4.68 -10.13
C ARG A 35 -6.94 -4.67 -9.01
N ARG A 36 -6.88 -5.64 -8.11
CA ARG A 36 -7.76 -5.71 -6.94
C ARG A 36 -7.61 -4.51 -6.03
N GLN A 37 -6.37 -4.07 -5.77
CA GLN A 37 -6.12 -2.87 -4.96
C GLN A 37 -6.63 -1.60 -5.63
N TRP A 38 -6.43 -1.47 -6.95
CA TRP A 38 -7.01 -0.33 -7.68
C TRP A 38 -8.53 -0.35 -7.63
N GLN A 39 -9.17 -1.50 -7.83
CA GLN A 39 -10.63 -1.65 -7.70
C GLN A 39 -11.13 -1.28 -6.31
N ALA A 40 -10.42 -1.70 -5.27
CA ALA A 40 -10.73 -1.34 -3.89
C ALA A 40 -10.63 0.17 -3.64
N LEU A 41 -9.56 0.82 -4.12
CA LEU A 41 -9.37 2.27 -4.03
C LEU A 41 -10.46 3.03 -4.77
N SER A 42 -10.74 2.66 -6.02
CA SER A 42 -11.81 3.26 -6.83
C SER A 42 -13.17 3.14 -6.16
N SER A 43 -13.51 1.96 -5.62
CA SER A 43 -14.78 1.71 -4.91
C SER A 43 -14.84 2.43 -3.55
N ALA A 44 -13.70 2.74 -2.94
CA ALA A 44 -13.63 3.57 -1.74
C ALA A 44 -13.67 5.08 -2.05
N GLY A 45 -13.79 5.48 -3.33
CA GLY A 45 -13.86 6.89 -3.75
C GLY A 45 -12.51 7.58 -3.90
N VAL A 46 -11.39 6.82 -3.90
CA VAL A 46 -10.03 7.36 -4.08
C VAL A 46 -9.68 7.34 -5.56
N GLN A 47 -9.51 8.52 -6.16
CA GLN A 47 -9.27 8.66 -7.60
C GLN A 47 -7.83 9.06 -7.95
N ASP A 48 -7.16 9.83 -7.09
CA ASP A 48 -5.76 10.18 -7.29
C ASP A 48 -4.86 9.06 -6.74
N VAL A 49 -4.42 8.18 -7.63
CA VAL A 49 -3.65 6.97 -7.29
C VAL A 49 -2.30 6.98 -7.99
N VAL A 50 -1.23 7.00 -7.23
CA VAL A 50 0.15 6.85 -7.71
C VAL A 50 0.62 5.43 -7.41
N VAL A 51 1.03 4.69 -8.44
CA VAL A 51 1.67 3.37 -8.30
C VAL A 51 3.17 3.52 -8.49
N VAL A 52 3.93 3.27 -7.42
CA VAL A 52 5.39 3.37 -7.45
C VAL A 52 6.00 2.02 -7.74
N LEU A 53 6.66 1.93 -8.89
CA LEU A 53 7.34 0.76 -9.43
C LEU A 53 8.85 0.83 -9.18
N GLY A 54 9.53 -0.30 -9.29
CA GLY A 54 10.98 -0.41 -9.16
C GLY A 54 11.55 -1.48 -10.10
N HIS A 55 12.09 -2.56 -9.54
CA HIS A 55 12.78 -3.63 -10.28
C HIS A 55 12.01 -4.20 -11.47
N TYR A 56 10.68 -4.28 -11.42
CA TYR A 56 9.83 -4.91 -12.45
C TYR A 56 8.91 -3.91 -13.15
N ALA A 57 9.31 -2.63 -13.21
CA ALA A 57 8.46 -1.54 -13.66
C ALA A 57 7.82 -1.79 -15.03
N GLN A 58 8.61 -2.23 -16.01
CA GLN A 58 8.11 -2.50 -17.36
C GLN A 58 7.07 -3.62 -17.36
N ARG A 59 7.37 -4.76 -16.69
CA ARG A 59 6.48 -5.93 -16.66
C ARG A 59 5.16 -5.61 -15.94
N ILE A 60 5.22 -4.94 -14.80
CA ILE A 60 4.02 -4.56 -14.05
C ILE A 60 3.14 -3.62 -14.88
N ARG A 61 3.73 -2.59 -15.50
CA ARG A 61 2.98 -1.65 -16.34
C ARG A 61 2.34 -2.34 -17.54
N GLN A 62 3.05 -3.28 -18.18
CA GLN A 62 2.52 -4.03 -19.33
C GLN A 62 1.37 -4.98 -18.96
N SER A 63 1.33 -5.48 -17.72
CA SER A 63 0.26 -6.38 -17.26
C SER A 63 -1.07 -5.67 -17.00
N ALA A 64 -1.06 -4.35 -16.82
CA ALA A 64 -2.24 -3.57 -16.47
C ALA A 64 -2.21 -2.14 -17.10
N PRO A 65 -1.98 -2.02 -18.43
CA PRO A 65 -1.79 -0.72 -19.09
C PRO A 65 -3.03 0.18 -19.07
N GLU A 66 -4.21 -0.43 -18.87
CA GLU A 66 -5.50 0.27 -18.87
C GLU A 66 -5.84 0.89 -17.51
N LEU A 67 -5.10 0.60 -16.44
CA LEU A 67 -5.41 1.18 -15.13
C LEU A 67 -5.22 2.71 -15.15
N PRO A 68 -6.24 3.48 -14.78
CA PRO A 68 -6.18 4.93 -14.77
C PRO A 68 -5.45 5.42 -13.49
N VAL A 69 -4.15 5.13 -13.43
CA VAL A 69 -3.27 5.46 -12.29
C VAL A 69 -2.05 6.24 -12.80
N HIS A 70 -1.45 7.02 -11.93
CA HIS A 70 -0.17 7.65 -12.22
C HIS A 70 0.95 6.64 -11.97
N TRP A 71 1.51 6.11 -13.06
CA TRP A 71 2.65 5.20 -13.02
C TRP A 71 3.95 5.96 -12.78
N LEU A 72 4.64 5.67 -11.70
CA LEU A 72 5.94 6.24 -11.37
C LEU A 72 6.98 5.14 -11.19
N THR A 73 8.17 5.32 -11.73
CA THR A 73 9.29 4.40 -11.50
C THR A 73 10.30 5.05 -10.58
N ASN A 74 10.56 4.43 -9.42
CA ASN A 74 11.66 4.83 -8.55
C ASN A 74 12.99 4.46 -9.24
N PRO A 75 13.89 5.42 -9.49
CA PRO A 75 15.16 5.15 -10.15
C PRO A 75 16.14 4.36 -9.28
N ASP A 76 15.95 4.39 -7.95
CA ASP A 76 16.77 3.66 -6.97
C ASP A 76 15.88 2.89 -5.98
N PRO A 77 15.29 1.75 -6.41
CA PRO A 77 14.42 0.96 -5.56
C PRO A 77 15.15 0.27 -4.40
N ASP A 78 16.48 0.10 -4.51
CA ASP A 78 17.32 -0.50 -3.47
C ASP A 78 17.64 0.47 -2.32
N ALA A 79 17.39 1.78 -2.49
CA ALA A 79 17.46 2.75 -1.41
C ALA A 79 16.35 2.57 -0.34
N GLY A 80 15.50 1.54 -0.49
CA GLY A 80 14.49 1.14 0.49
C GLY A 80 13.08 1.66 0.19
N GLN A 81 12.13 1.19 1.00
CA GLN A 81 10.73 1.53 0.87
C GLN A 81 10.48 3.04 1.06
N GLU A 82 11.31 3.69 1.87
CA GLU A 82 11.27 5.13 2.16
C GLU A 82 11.48 5.95 0.88
N SER A 83 12.45 5.54 0.05
CA SER A 83 12.69 6.16 -1.26
C SER A 83 11.44 6.09 -2.13
N SER A 84 10.84 4.90 -2.28
CA SER A 84 9.61 4.71 -3.06
C SER A 84 8.44 5.53 -2.52
N LEU A 85 8.26 5.58 -1.20
CA LEU A 85 7.22 6.40 -0.58
C LEU A 85 7.40 7.88 -0.93
N ARG A 86 8.61 8.41 -0.81
CA ARG A 86 8.91 9.83 -1.10
C ARG A 86 8.60 10.18 -2.55
N TRP A 87 8.99 9.33 -3.51
CA TRP A 87 8.64 9.51 -4.92
C TRP A 87 7.12 9.53 -5.13
N GLY A 88 6.38 8.61 -4.50
CA GLY A 88 4.93 8.57 -4.57
C GLY A 88 4.26 9.82 -4.00
N LEU A 89 4.72 10.30 -2.83
CA LEU A 89 4.19 11.50 -2.18
C LEU A 89 4.40 12.77 -3.00
N GLN A 90 5.54 12.89 -3.72
CA GLN A 90 5.83 14.03 -4.60
C GLN A 90 4.92 14.07 -5.83
N ALA A 91 4.43 12.92 -6.26
CA ALA A 91 3.63 12.78 -7.48
C ALA A 91 2.11 12.92 -7.25
N LEU A 92 1.64 12.94 -6.00
CA LEU A 92 0.24 13.18 -5.68
C LEU A 92 -0.19 14.61 -6.03
N ALA A 93 -1.44 14.77 -6.45
CA ALA A 93 -2.03 16.07 -6.75
C ALA A 93 -1.96 17.03 -5.54
N PRO A 94 -1.76 18.33 -5.77
CA PRO A 94 -1.64 19.32 -4.70
C PRO A 94 -2.90 19.49 -3.85
N GLU A 95 -4.06 19.08 -4.36
CA GLU A 95 -5.36 19.18 -3.70
C GLU A 95 -5.61 18.05 -2.68
N VAL A 96 -4.77 17.01 -2.67
CA VAL A 96 -4.90 15.88 -1.73
C VAL A 96 -4.69 16.35 -0.29
N ASP A 97 -5.68 16.16 0.57
CA ASP A 97 -5.65 16.52 2.01
C ASP A 97 -5.06 15.40 2.86
N ALA A 98 -5.29 14.15 2.45
CA ALA A 98 -4.86 12.96 3.19
C ALA A 98 -4.42 11.85 2.23
N VAL A 99 -3.45 11.06 2.67
CA VAL A 99 -2.78 10.05 1.87
C VAL A 99 -2.99 8.66 2.46
N LEU A 100 -3.50 7.73 1.65
CA LEU A 100 -3.44 6.28 1.91
C LEU A 100 -2.14 5.71 1.34
N VAL A 101 -1.43 4.91 2.14
CA VAL A 101 -0.24 4.18 1.67
C VAL A 101 -0.50 2.69 1.75
N LEU A 102 -0.56 2.05 0.58
CA LEU A 102 -0.82 0.62 0.41
C LEU A 102 0.47 -0.11 0.02
N LEU A 103 0.57 -1.37 0.45
CA LEU A 103 1.59 -2.30 0.00
C LEU A 103 0.98 -3.24 -1.05
N ALA A 104 1.65 -3.39 -2.19
CA ALA A 104 1.12 -4.15 -3.33
C ALA A 104 1.06 -5.68 -3.11
N ASP A 105 1.50 -6.16 -1.95
CA ASP A 105 1.54 -7.56 -1.54
C ASP A 105 0.49 -7.94 -0.49
N GLN A 106 -0.52 -7.08 -0.27
CA GLN A 106 -1.63 -7.35 0.65
C GLN A 106 -2.86 -7.86 -0.12
N PRO A 107 -3.09 -9.20 -0.16
CA PRO A 107 -4.11 -9.81 -1.03
C PRO A 107 -5.55 -9.60 -0.58
N LEU A 108 -5.76 -9.36 0.72
CA LEU A 108 -7.09 -9.35 1.32
C LEU A 108 -7.68 -7.94 1.47
N ILE A 109 -6.88 -6.89 1.27
CA ILE A 109 -7.38 -5.51 1.37
C ILE A 109 -8.40 -5.24 0.28
N GLY A 110 -9.63 -4.93 0.69
CA GLY A 110 -10.76 -4.62 -0.17
C GLY A 110 -11.34 -3.22 0.09
N ALA A 111 -12.39 -2.87 -0.65
CA ALA A 111 -13.01 -1.54 -0.57
C ALA A 111 -13.52 -1.21 0.85
N GLN A 112 -14.14 -2.18 1.55
CA GLN A 112 -14.65 -1.98 2.90
C GLN A 112 -13.51 -1.68 3.89
N ASP A 113 -12.37 -2.37 3.77
CA ASP A 113 -11.22 -2.14 4.63
C ASP A 113 -10.69 -0.69 4.48
N LEU A 114 -10.63 -0.21 3.23
CA LEU A 114 -10.21 1.16 2.95
C LEU A 114 -11.22 2.18 3.44
N GLN A 115 -12.53 1.93 3.27
CA GLN A 115 -13.60 2.80 3.79
C GLN A 115 -13.55 2.88 5.32
N ASP A 116 -13.37 1.74 6.00
CA ASP A 116 -13.26 1.69 7.46
C ASP A 116 -12.06 2.51 7.95
N LEU A 117 -10.92 2.41 7.26
CA LEU A 117 -9.74 3.21 7.59
C LEU A 117 -9.95 4.71 7.32
N ILE A 118 -10.63 5.08 6.23
CA ILE A 118 -10.98 6.49 5.92
C ILE A 118 -11.92 7.04 7.01
N VAL A 119 -12.90 6.27 7.44
CA VAL A 119 -13.81 6.65 8.54
C VAL A 119 -13.02 6.81 9.84
N ALA A 120 -12.16 5.85 10.18
CA ALA A 120 -11.32 5.92 11.38
C ALA A 120 -10.40 7.16 11.35
N TYR A 121 -9.87 7.49 10.16
CA TYR A 121 -9.08 8.71 9.98
C TYR A 121 -9.92 9.98 10.21
N GLY A 122 -11.14 10.02 9.71
CA GLY A 122 -12.07 11.14 9.93
C GLY A 122 -12.43 11.34 11.42
N GLN A 123 -12.48 10.25 12.18
CA GLN A 123 -12.85 10.23 13.60
C GLN A 123 -11.64 10.26 14.56
N ARG A 124 -10.42 10.37 14.02
CA ARG A 124 -9.21 10.34 14.85
C ARG A 124 -9.20 11.46 15.89
N PRO A 125 -8.73 11.20 17.12
CA PRO A 125 -8.64 12.22 18.15
C PRO A 125 -7.56 13.26 17.82
N ALA A 126 -7.81 14.52 18.15
CA ALA A 126 -6.76 15.55 18.11
C ALA A 126 -5.69 15.23 19.18
N PRO A 127 -4.38 15.48 18.93
CA PRO A 127 -3.80 16.12 17.75
C PRO A 127 -3.32 15.14 16.67
N THR A 128 -3.84 13.92 16.62
CA THR A 128 -3.31 12.87 15.75
C THR A 128 -3.43 13.21 14.25
N GLN A 129 -2.37 12.90 13.50
CA GLN A 129 -2.25 13.18 12.07
C GLN A 129 -2.13 11.92 11.22
N LEU A 130 -1.85 10.78 11.86
CA LEU A 130 -1.70 9.49 11.22
C LEU A 130 -2.58 8.45 11.93
N VAL A 131 -3.28 7.63 11.14
CA VAL A 131 -4.02 6.45 11.61
C VAL A 131 -3.36 5.20 11.09
N ARG A 132 -3.09 4.25 11.99
CA ARG A 132 -2.54 2.95 11.68
C ARG A 132 -3.39 1.85 12.29
N PRO A 133 -3.86 0.87 11.51
CA PRO A 133 -4.51 -0.31 12.06
C PRO A 133 -3.60 -1.07 13.01
N VAL A 134 -4.19 -1.57 14.10
CA VAL A 134 -3.51 -2.46 15.05
C VAL A 134 -4.40 -3.68 15.25
N VAL A 135 -3.91 -4.85 14.85
CA VAL A 135 -4.60 -6.12 14.95
C VAL A 135 -3.83 -7.03 15.89
N GLU A 136 -4.50 -7.53 16.93
CA GLU A 136 -3.87 -8.39 17.95
C GLU A 136 -2.61 -7.77 18.60
N GLY A 137 -2.64 -6.44 18.76
CA GLY A 137 -1.53 -5.67 19.34
C GLY A 137 -0.39 -5.32 18.38
N LEU A 138 -0.44 -5.81 17.15
CA LEU A 138 0.61 -5.61 16.16
C LEU A 138 0.17 -4.63 15.06
N PRO A 139 1.11 -3.80 14.56
CA PRO A 139 0.80 -2.79 13.54
C PRO A 139 0.49 -3.42 12.19
N GLY A 140 -0.50 -2.86 11.49
CA GLY A 140 -0.94 -3.27 10.15
C GLY A 140 -0.75 -2.19 9.09
N ASN A 141 -1.12 -2.52 7.86
CA ASN A 141 -1.23 -1.66 6.69
C ASN A 141 -2.57 -1.92 5.98
N PRO A 142 -3.10 -0.98 5.16
CA PRO A 142 -2.56 0.35 4.85
C PRO A 142 -2.52 1.30 6.04
N VAL A 143 -1.78 2.40 5.89
CA VAL A 143 -1.82 3.53 6.82
C VAL A 143 -2.42 4.75 6.13
N MET A 144 -3.04 5.65 6.90
CA MET A 144 -3.55 6.92 6.38
C MET A 144 -3.04 8.09 7.21
N PHE A 145 -2.59 9.16 6.54
CA PHE A 145 -2.06 10.33 7.21
C PHE A 145 -2.37 11.63 6.46
N SER A 146 -2.25 12.75 7.17
CA SER A 146 -2.51 14.08 6.63
C SER A 146 -1.42 14.50 5.62
N ARG A 147 -1.76 15.49 4.78
CA ARG A 147 -0.78 16.15 3.92
C ARG A 147 0.39 16.75 4.71
N ALA A 148 0.16 17.24 5.93
CA ALA A 148 1.23 17.76 6.78
C ALA A 148 2.27 16.68 7.08
N VAL A 149 1.86 15.45 7.38
CA VAL A 149 2.79 14.30 7.55
C VAL A 149 3.56 14.01 6.27
N ALA A 150 2.89 14.05 5.10
CA ALA A 150 3.57 13.87 3.81
C ALA A 150 4.64 14.95 3.59
N GLN A 151 4.34 16.21 3.93
CA GLN A 151 5.29 17.32 3.84
C GLN A 151 6.47 17.16 4.80
N ASP A 152 6.22 16.73 6.04
CA ASP A 152 7.28 16.44 7.02
C ASP A 152 8.23 15.33 6.52
N ILE A 153 7.67 14.25 5.95
CA ILE A 153 8.47 13.17 5.36
C ILE A 153 9.32 13.71 4.22
N LEU A 154 8.76 14.53 3.33
CA LEU A 154 9.48 15.08 2.19
C LEU A 154 10.54 16.11 2.60
N ALA A 155 10.29 16.91 3.63
CA ALA A 155 11.25 17.88 4.19
C ALA A 155 12.38 17.22 5.00
N GLY A 156 12.16 16.01 5.50
CA GLY A 156 13.13 15.25 6.27
C GLY A 156 14.26 14.65 5.43
N PRO A 157 15.25 14.00 6.09
CA PRO A 157 16.37 13.35 5.39
C PRO A 157 15.88 12.25 4.43
N PRO A 158 16.69 11.83 3.45
CA PRO A 158 16.31 10.79 2.48
C PRO A 158 15.82 9.48 3.10
N THR A 159 16.30 9.14 4.28
CA THR A 159 15.90 7.96 5.06
C THR A 159 14.54 8.14 5.77
N MET A 160 13.99 9.35 5.80
CA MET A 160 12.70 9.62 6.44
C MET A 160 11.59 8.95 5.65
N GLY A 161 10.93 7.99 6.29
CA GLY A 161 9.72 7.33 5.80
C GLY A 161 8.63 7.33 6.86
N GLY A 162 7.49 6.70 6.52
CA GLY A 162 6.35 6.66 7.44
C GLY A 162 6.67 6.01 8.79
N ARG A 163 7.52 4.98 8.82
CA ARG A 163 7.93 4.31 10.06
C ARG A 163 8.75 5.22 10.97
N GLN A 164 9.75 5.90 10.42
CA GLN A 164 10.61 6.80 11.18
C GLN A 164 9.83 8.02 11.68
N TRP A 165 8.95 8.59 10.83
CA TRP A 165 8.08 9.69 11.23
C TRP A 165 7.21 9.31 12.44
N GLN A 166 6.59 8.11 12.43
CA GLN A 166 5.78 7.61 13.56
C GLN A 166 6.59 7.46 14.85
N GLN A 167 7.87 7.01 14.76
CA GLN A 167 8.75 6.88 15.92
C GLN A 167 9.11 8.25 16.53
N GLN A 168 9.27 9.26 15.70
CA GLN A 168 9.60 10.61 16.15
C GLN A 168 8.37 11.39 16.64
N ASN A 169 7.17 10.99 16.21
CA ASN A 169 5.91 11.69 16.52
C ASN A 169 4.85 10.75 17.12
N PRO A 170 5.15 9.96 18.18
CA PRO A 170 4.24 8.94 18.69
C PRO A 170 2.91 9.49 19.17
N GLN A 171 2.86 10.75 19.66
CA GLN A 171 1.65 11.44 20.12
C GLN A 171 0.73 11.86 18.95
N GLN A 172 1.23 11.88 17.72
CA GLN A 172 0.46 12.19 16.53
C GLN A 172 -0.04 10.93 15.79
N VAL A 173 0.19 9.75 16.36
CA VAL A 173 -0.20 8.46 15.79
C VAL A 173 -1.40 7.90 16.52
N HIS A 174 -2.54 7.80 15.82
CA HIS A 174 -3.69 7.04 16.29
C HIS A 174 -3.53 5.56 15.93
N ARG A 175 -3.31 4.74 16.96
CA ARG A 175 -3.28 3.27 16.85
C ARG A 175 -4.71 2.74 16.88
N TRP A 176 -5.35 2.68 15.72
CA TRP A 176 -6.72 2.23 15.57
C TRP A 176 -6.82 0.71 15.71
N ARG A 177 -7.49 0.25 16.76
CA ARG A 177 -7.67 -1.18 17.03
C ARG A 177 -8.72 -1.76 16.08
N SER A 178 -8.36 -2.83 15.38
CA SER A 178 -9.24 -3.58 14.48
C SER A 178 -9.10 -5.08 14.74
N ALA A 179 -10.19 -5.82 14.63
CA ALA A 179 -10.16 -7.29 14.64
C ALA A 179 -9.90 -7.86 13.23
N ASN A 180 -9.90 -7.02 12.20
CA ASN A 180 -9.80 -7.45 10.82
C ASN A 180 -8.34 -7.77 10.46
N ARG A 181 -8.07 -9.05 10.24
CA ARG A 181 -6.73 -9.57 9.92
C ARG A 181 -6.24 -9.18 8.54
N HIS A 182 -7.10 -8.67 7.63
CA HIS A 182 -6.68 -8.19 6.31
C HIS A 182 -5.56 -7.16 6.42
N TYR A 183 -5.61 -6.28 7.42
CA TYR A 183 -4.58 -5.25 7.65
C TYR A 183 -3.20 -5.80 8.00
N ARG A 184 -3.08 -7.10 8.30
CA ARG A 184 -1.82 -7.76 8.65
C ARG A 184 -1.46 -8.93 7.74
N THR A 185 -2.26 -9.17 6.71
CA THR A 185 -2.01 -10.26 5.77
C THR A 185 -1.24 -9.71 4.58
N ASP A 186 0.04 -9.93 4.56
CA ASP A 186 0.95 -9.72 3.45
C ASP A 186 1.52 -11.06 2.95
N VAL A 187 1.99 -11.09 1.73
CA VAL A 187 2.57 -12.28 1.11
C VAL A 187 3.99 -11.97 0.68
N ASP A 188 4.95 -12.53 1.42
CA ASP A 188 6.37 -12.28 1.21
C ASP A 188 7.14 -13.50 0.69
N SER A 189 6.61 -14.71 0.91
CA SER A 189 7.26 -15.97 0.60
C SER A 189 6.26 -17.02 0.08
N PRO A 190 6.72 -18.14 -0.52
CA PRO A 190 5.86 -19.27 -0.88
C PRO A 190 5.10 -19.87 0.31
N GLU A 191 5.68 -19.83 1.51
CA GLU A 191 5.07 -20.31 2.74
C GLU A 191 3.85 -19.45 3.12
N ASP A 192 3.91 -18.12 2.88
CA ASP A 192 2.79 -17.22 3.12
C ASP A 192 1.61 -17.53 2.19
N LEU A 193 1.88 -17.93 0.93
CA LEU A 193 0.84 -18.38 -0.02
C LEU A 193 0.10 -19.60 0.53
N GLN A 194 0.84 -20.57 1.06
CA GLN A 194 0.27 -21.79 1.63
C GLN A 194 -0.53 -21.47 2.91
N ALA A 195 0.02 -20.62 3.78
CA ALA A 195 -0.65 -20.20 5.01
C ALA A 195 -1.95 -19.46 4.71
N LEU A 196 -1.95 -18.56 3.73
CA LEU A 196 -3.15 -17.84 3.28
C LEU A 196 -4.21 -18.83 2.81
N ALA A 197 -3.85 -19.78 1.94
CA ALA A 197 -4.79 -20.77 1.42
C ALA A 197 -5.40 -21.64 2.52
N GLN A 198 -4.59 -22.05 3.51
CA GLN A 198 -5.06 -22.85 4.65
C GLN A 198 -5.99 -22.05 5.57
N GLN A 199 -5.72 -20.77 5.81
CA GLN A 199 -6.48 -19.94 6.74
C GLN A 199 -7.80 -19.42 6.15
N THR A 200 -7.81 -19.12 4.85
CA THR A 200 -8.93 -18.43 4.20
C THR A 200 -9.63 -19.22 3.10
N GLY A 201 -9.02 -20.31 2.64
CA GLY A 201 -9.45 -21.03 1.43
C GLY A 201 -9.11 -20.31 0.12
N GLN A 202 -8.50 -19.12 0.18
CA GLN A 202 -8.15 -18.33 -1.00
C GLN A 202 -6.76 -18.74 -1.53
N VAL A 203 -6.70 -19.09 -2.81
CA VAL A 203 -5.48 -19.57 -3.45
C VAL A 203 -4.95 -18.51 -4.41
N LEU A 204 -3.80 -17.93 -4.08
CA LEU A 204 -3.05 -17.06 -4.99
C LEU A 204 -2.24 -17.90 -5.97
N ARG A 205 -2.24 -17.49 -7.23
CA ARG A 205 -1.50 -18.15 -8.30
C ARG A 205 -0.71 -17.11 -9.11
N TRP A 206 0.41 -17.53 -9.66
CA TRP A 206 1.09 -16.74 -10.68
C TRP A 206 0.30 -16.78 -11.99
N PRO A 207 0.26 -15.68 -12.76
CA PRO A 207 -0.24 -15.72 -14.14
C PRO A 207 0.57 -16.69 -14.99
N GLU A 208 -0.02 -17.23 -16.05
CA GLU A 208 0.57 -18.33 -16.84
C GLU A 208 1.98 -18.04 -17.35
N ASP A 209 2.25 -16.80 -17.72
CA ASP A 209 3.57 -16.35 -18.22
C ASP A 209 4.65 -16.29 -17.12
N LEU A 210 4.25 -16.30 -15.83
CA LEU A 210 5.12 -16.33 -14.66
C LEU A 210 5.19 -17.69 -13.96
N GLN A 211 4.43 -18.68 -14.42
CA GLN A 211 4.47 -20.04 -13.85
C GLN A 211 5.67 -20.88 -14.34
N ARG A 212 6.28 -20.49 -15.46
CA ARG A 212 7.28 -21.26 -16.18
C ARG A 212 8.73 -20.84 -15.92
N ASP A 213 8.95 -19.82 -15.09
CA ASP A 213 10.29 -19.31 -14.75
C ASP A 213 10.86 -19.95 -13.47
#